data_cae6f9f77dccc288ad157b7e6a77c740
#
_entry.id   cae6f9f77dccc288ad157b7e6a77c740
#
_cell.length_a   1.000
_cell.length_b   1.000
_cell.length_c   1.000
_cell.angle_alpha   90.00
_cell.angle_beta   90.00
_cell.angle_gamma   90.00
#
_symmetry.space_group_name_H-M   'P 1'
#
loop_
_entity.id
_entity.type
_entity.pdbx_description
1 polymer ?
#
loop_
_entity_poly.entity_id
_entity_poly.type
_entity_poly.pdbx_seq_one_letter_code
_entity_poly.pdbx_strand_id
1 'polypeptide(L)'
;MDEATLLDVFNGVPQFEVSRDEIAGGVKLIDLCVEKANVFPSKGEMRKLIQSGGVSLNKEKVSDVDMTVDCSNLLDEKYLLIQRGKKNYYLIIAK
;
A
#
# COMPACT_ATOMS: atom_id res chain seq x y z
N MET A 1 -4.60 -9.40 -12.04
CA MET A 1 -3.62 -10.28 -11.34
C MET A 1 -4.39 -11.12 -10.34
N ASP A 2 -4.25 -12.42 -10.40
CA ASP A 2 -4.94 -13.29 -9.46
C ASP A 2 -4.15 -13.46 -8.17
N GLU A 3 -4.81 -14.02 -7.15
CA GLU A 3 -4.22 -14.16 -5.82
C GLU A 3 -2.98 -15.05 -5.81
N ALA A 4 -3.01 -16.15 -6.55
CA ALA A 4 -1.87 -17.08 -6.58
C ALA A 4 -0.65 -16.42 -7.22
N THR A 5 -0.84 -15.68 -8.31
CA THR A 5 0.24 -14.97 -8.97
C THR A 5 0.79 -13.87 -8.06
N LEU A 6 -0.09 -13.15 -7.37
CA LEU A 6 0.32 -12.09 -6.47
C LEU A 6 1.17 -12.63 -5.33
N LEU A 7 0.73 -13.70 -4.68
CA LEU A 7 1.46 -14.30 -3.56
C LEU A 7 2.78 -14.92 -4.01
N ASP A 8 2.82 -15.50 -5.19
CA ASP A 8 4.03 -16.09 -5.74
C ASP A 8 5.09 -15.00 -6.02
N VAL A 9 4.67 -13.91 -6.63
CA VAL A 9 5.55 -12.79 -6.96
C VAL A 9 6.11 -12.14 -5.69
N PHE A 10 5.31 -12.06 -4.65
CA PHE A 10 5.70 -11.35 -3.42
C PHE A 10 6.07 -12.26 -2.26
N ASN A 11 6.39 -13.51 -2.57
CA ASN A 11 6.91 -14.43 -1.58
C ASN A 11 8.24 -13.89 -1.04
N GLY A 12 8.30 -13.69 0.28
CA GLY A 12 9.48 -13.10 0.91
C GLY A 12 9.44 -11.57 1.06
N VAL A 13 8.42 -10.93 0.49
CA VAL A 13 8.20 -9.51 0.66
C VAL A 13 7.56 -9.27 2.03
N PRO A 14 7.91 -8.17 2.75
CA PRO A 14 7.24 -7.84 4.00
C PRO A 14 5.73 -7.72 3.81
N GLN A 15 4.99 -8.33 4.72
CA GLN A 15 3.53 -8.35 4.68
C GLN A 15 2.99 -7.75 5.96
N PHE A 16 1.96 -6.92 5.85
CA PHE A 16 1.31 -6.28 6.98
C PHE A 16 -0.18 -6.55 6.93
N GLU A 17 -0.77 -6.84 8.08
CA GLU A 17 -2.20 -7.10 8.18
C GLU A 17 -2.91 -5.90 8.78
N VAL A 18 -4.00 -5.49 8.17
CA VAL A 18 -4.84 -4.41 8.68
C VAL A 18 -6.29 -4.86 8.67
N SER A 19 -7.12 -4.20 9.46
CA SER A 19 -8.55 -4.48 9.46
C SER A 19 -9.19 -3.92 8.20
N ARG A 20 -10.02 -4.73 7.55
CA ARG A 20 -10.76 -4.26 6.37
C ARG A 20 -11.65 -3.07 6.72
N ASP A 21 -12.20 -3.05 7.94
CA ASP A 21 -13.05 -1.95 8.39
C ASP A 21 -12.30 -0.61 8.42
N GLU A 22 -11.00 -0.64 8.66
CA GLU A 22 -10.19 0.57 8.64
C GLU A 22 -10.04 1.14 7.23
N ILE A 23 -10.18 0.31 6.22
CA ILE A 23 -10.08 0.71 4.83
C ILE A 23 -11.45 1.02 4.25
N ALA A 24 -12.48 0.28 4.66
CA ALA A 24 -13.82 0.38 4.07
C ALA A 24 -14.43 1.79 4.15
N GLY A 25 -14.15 2.51 5.21
CA GLY A 25 -14.64 3.88 5.38
C GLY A 25 -13.80 4.93 4.67
N GLY A 26 -12.74 4.50 3.99
CA GLY A 26 -11.79 5.42 3.38
C GLY A 26 -10.69 5.81 4.36
N VAL A 27 -9.44 5.63 3.97
CA VAL A 27 -8.30 6.00 4.79
C VAL A 27 -7.22 6.60 3.88
N LYS A 28 -6.52 7.61 4.38
CA LYS A 28 -5.42 8.18 3.59
C LYS A 28 -4.33 7.13 3.44
N LEU A 29 -3.78 7.02 2.23
CA LEU A 29 -2.71 6.07 1.95
C LEU A 29 -1.53 6.28 2.89
N ILE A 30 -1.18 7.53 3.17
CA ILE A 30 -0.09 7.86 4.09
C ILE A 30 -0.39 7.32 5.49
N ASP A 31 -1.60 7.54 6.00
CA ASP A 31 -1.98 7.05 7.32
C ASP A 31 -1.94 5.52 7.36
N LEU A 32 -2.42 4.88 6.32
CA LEU A 32 -2.40 3.42 6.24
C LEU A 32 -0.98 2.87 6.27
N CYS A 33 -0.10 3.45 5.47
CA CYS A 33 1.27 2.94 5.32
C CYS A 33 2.19 3.29 6.50
N VAL A 34 1.86 4.31 7.26
CA VAL A 34 2.70 4.75 8.40
C VAL A 34 2.11 4.26 9.73
N GLU A 35 0.84 4.48 9.96
CA GLU A 35 0.20 4.18 11.24
C GLU A 35 -0.30 2.74 11.35
N LYS A 36 -0.84 2.19 10.27
CA LYS A 36 -1.42 0.84 10.27
C LYS A 36 -0.42 -0.22 9.85
N ALA A 37 0.44 0.11 8.89
CA ALA A 37 1.49 -0.76 8.41
C ALA A 37 2.79 0.01 8.43
N ASN A 38 3.86 -0.59 8.93
CA ASN A 38 5.14 0.10 9.04
C ASN A 38 5.92 0.05 7.73
N VAL A 39 5.30 0.50 6.64
CA VAL A 39 5.95 0.55 5.33
C VAL A 39 6.93 1.72 5.28
N PHE A 40 6.57 2.83 5.90
CA PHE A 40 7.40 4.03 5.92
C PHE A 40 7.67 4.45 7.36
N PRO A 41 8.84 5.06 7.63
CA PRO A 41 9.20 5.45 8.99
C PRO A 41 8.41 6.66 9.49
N SER A 42 7.95 7.52 8.60
CA SER A 42 7.17 8.70 8.99
C SER A 42 6.32 9.18 7.82
N LYS A 43 5.30 9.96 8.16
CA LYS A 43 4.42 10.55 7.16
C LYS A 43 5.17 11.51 6.23
N GLY A 44 6.13 12.25 6.78
CA GLY A 44 6.94 13.17 5.99
C GLY A 44 7.78 12.46 4.95
N GLU A 45 8.38 11.32 5.32
CA GLU A 45 9.17 10.52 4.40
C GLU A 45 8.31 10.02 3.23
N MET A 46 7.14 9.48 3.55
CA MET A 46 6.25 8.99 2.52
C MET A 46 5.79 10.11 1.60
N ARG A 47 5.46 11.27 2.17
CA ARG A 47 5.02 12.43 1.39
C ARG A 47 6.12 12.87 0.40
N LYS A 48 7.36 12.91 0.86
CA LYS A 48 8.49 13.25 0.00
C LYS A 48 8.65 12.27 -1.14
N LEU A 49 8.52 10.97 -0.84
CA LEU A 49 8.63 9.94 -1.87
C LEU A 49 7.51 10.03 -2.89
N ILE A 50 6.29 10.32 -2.44
CA ILE A 50 5.18 10.52 -3.36
C ILE A 50 5.45 11.69 -4.30
N GLN A 51 5.94 12.80 -3.76
CA GLN A 51 6.25 13.98 -4.56
C GLN A 51 7.36 13.73 -5.57
N SER A 52 8.31 12.87 -5.23
CA SER A 52 9.39 12.51 -6.14
C SER A 52 9.03 11.39 -7.11
N GLY A 53 7.83 10.82 -6.97
CA GLY A 53 7.38 9.72 -7.82
C GLY A 53 7.92 8.36 -7.40
N GLY A 54 8.33 8.23 -6.13
CA GLY A 54 8.91 6.99 -5.64
C GLY A 54 7.93 6.02 -4.98
N VAL A 55 6.64 6.32 -5.01
CA VAL A 55 5.62 5.45 -4.40
C VAL A 55 4.61 5.03 -5.45
N SER A 56 4.30 3.74 -5.47
CA SER A 56 3.26 3.20 -6.35
C SER A 56 2.30 2.35 -5.54
N LEU A 57 1.03 2.38 -5.93
CA LEU A 57 -0.02 1.57 -5.33
C LEU A 57 -0.58 0.66 -6.41
N ASN A 58 -0.53 -0.65 -6.18
CA ASN A 58 -1.02 -1.64 -7.16
C ASN A 58 -0.39 -1.41 -8.54
N LYS A 59 0.91 -1.08 -8.56
CA LYS A 59 1.72 -0.80 -9.74
C LYS A 59 1.36 0.51 -10.46
N GLU A 60 0.52 1.34 -9.87
CA GLU A 60 0.20 2.66 -10.41
C GLU A 60 0.91 3.72 -9.57
N LYS A 61 1.58 4.64 -10.25
CA LYS A 61 2.33 5.69 -9.57
C LYS A 61 1.39 6.60 -8.78
N VAL A 62 1.72 6.80 -7.51
CA VAL A 62 0.97 7.72 -6.64
C VAL A 62 1.60 9.10 -6.78
N SER A 63 0.78 10.07 -7.16
CA SER A 63 1.24 11.46 -7.32
C SER A 63 0.52 12.42 -6.37
N ASP A 64 -0.49 11.95 -5.66
CA ASP A 64 -1.29 12.76 -4.75
C ASP A 64 -0.98 12.37 -3.30
N VAL A 65 -0.41 13.30 -2.53
CA VAL A 65 -0.07 13.06 -1.12
C VAL A 65 -1.30 12.89 -0.25
N ASP A 66 -2.45 13.34 -0.71
CA ASP A 66 -3.72 13.22 0.01
C ASP A 66 -4.58 12.07 -0.51
N MET A 67 -3.99 11.16 -1.28
CA MET A 67 -4.70 10.01 -1.83
C MET A 67 -5.38 9.21 -0.72
N THR A 68 -6.65 8.90 -0.94
CA THR A 68 -7.43 8.06 -0.04
C THR A 68 -7.68 6.71 -0.70
N VAL A 69 -7.62 5.66 0.09
CA VAL A 69 -7.89 4.30 -0.39
C VAL A 69 -9.09 3.72 0.35
N ASP A 70 -9.81 2.82 -0.32
CA ASP A 70 -10.92 2.10 0.26
C ASP A 70 -10.93 0.68 -0.31
N CYS A 71 -11.99 -0.08 -0.04
CA CYS A 71 -12.06 -1.46 -0.49
C CYS A 71 -12.01 -1.61 -2.02
N SER A 72 -12.37 -0.57 -2.78
CA SER A 72 -12.30 -0.64 -4.24
C SER A 72 -10.87 -0.63 -4.76
N ASN A 73 -9.91 -0.22 -3.93
CA ASN A 73 -8.49 -0.23 -4.29
C ASN A 73 -7.81 -1.57 -4.01
N LEU A 74 -8.48 -2.47 -3.29
CA LEU A 74 -7.89 -3.75 -2.93
C LEU A 74 -7.82 -4.70 -4.12
N LEU A 75 -6.66 -5.31 -4.32
CA LEU A 75 -6.51 -6.38 -5.29
C LEU A 75 -7.17 -7.63 -4.70
N ASP A 76 -8.04 -8.25 -5.49
CA ASP A 76 -8.76 -9.45 -5.07
C ASP A 76 -9.51 -9.25 -3.74
N GLU A 77 -9.93 -8.01 -3.49
CA GLU A 77 -10.65 -7.58 -2.28
C GLU A 77 -9.89 -7.80 -0.97
N LYS A 78 -8.59 -8.07 -1.04
CA LYS A 78 -7.79 -8.39 0.14
C LYS A 78 -6.46 -7.68 0.21
N TYR A 79 -5.87 -7.29 -0.92
CA TYR A 79 -4.47 -6.90 -0.96
C TYR A 79 -4.27 -5.50 -1.50
N LEU A 80 -3.32 -4.79 -0.88
CA LEU A 80 -2.79 -3.54 -1.43
C LEU A 80 -1.29 -3.74 -1.62
N LEU A 81 -0.83 -3.54 -2.84
CA LEU A 81 0.58 -3.62 -3.15
C LEU A 81 1.18 -2.23 -3.12
N ILE A 82 2.12 -2.00 -2.22
CA ILE A 82 2.82 -0.73 -2.10
C ILE A 82 4.24 -0.92 -2.62
N GLN A 83 4.65 -0.08 -3.54
CA GLN A 83 6.02 -0.03 -4.03
C GLN A 83 6.69 1.21 -3.50
N ARG A 84 7.81 1.03 -2.80
CA ARG A 84 8.61 2.12 -2.26
C ARG A 84 9.93 2.16 -3.03
N GLY A 85 10.11 3.19 -3.84
CA GLY A 85 11.26 3.26 -4.73
C GLY A 85 11.12 2.31 -5.90
N LYS A 86 12.21 1.80 -6.43
CA LYS A 86 12.20 0.98 -7.63
C LYS A 86 12.12 -0.52 -7.37
N LYS A 87 12.54 -0.98 -6.20
CA LYS A 87 12.69 -2.40 -5.93
C LYS A 87 12.06 -2.89 -4.63
N ASN A 88 11.59 -2.01 -3.81
CA ASN A 88 11.04 -2.38 -2.50
C ASN A 88 9.52 -2.50 -2.58
N TYR A 89 9.03 -3.69 -2.33
CA TYR A 89 7.60 -3.99 -2.35
C TYR A 89 7.12 -4.35 -0.97
N TYR A 90 5.91 -3.98 -0.66
CA TYR A 90 5.25 -4.30 0.61
C TYR A 90 3.82 -4.69 0.31
N LEU A 91 3.34 -5.72 0.98
CA LEU A 91 1.98 -6.21 0.78
C LEU A 91 1.17 -5.92 2.03
N ILE A 92 0.05 -5.23 1.86
CA ILE A 92 -0.90 -4.98 2.95
C ILE A 92 -2.11 -5.88 2.73
N ILE A 93 -2.43 -6.66 3.75
CA ILE A 93 -3.53 -7.63 3.69
C ILE A 93 -4.68 -7.10 4.53
N ALA A 94 -5.84 -6.91 3.92
CA ALA A 94 -7.05 -6.48 4.62
C ALA A 94 -7.82 -7.71 5.08
N LYS A 95 -8.06 -7.79 6.37
CA LYS A 95 -8.76 -8.93 6.95
C LYS A 95 -10.18 -8.62 7.42
#